data_392476f79393dc1f29ba578afe2af4ef
#
_entry.id   392476f79393dc1f29ba578afe2af4ef
#
_cell.length_a   1.000
_cell.length_b   1.000
_cell.length_c   1.000
_cell.angle_alpha   90.00
_cell.angle_beta   90.00
_cell.angle_gamma   90.00
#
_symmetry.space_group_name_H-M   'P 1'
#
loop_
_entity.id
_entity.type
_entity.pdbx_description
1 polymer ?
#
loop_
_entity_poly.entity_id
_entity_poly.type
_entity_poly.pdbx_seq_one_letter_code
_entity_poly.pdbx_strand_id
1 'polypeptide(L)'
;MKKRVLAVILGAVMTMSLAACGSSDAGKTSSDDGEKSYTIGISQFAEHGSLDNCREGFLEGLKEEGIEEGKNLTVEVKNAAADQGTAKQISDGFVSDKVDLVCAIATPSAQAAYNSAMNSDIPVVYTAVTDPVAAKLAKEDGTPAGNV
;
A
#
# COMPACT_ATOMS: atom_id res chain seq x y z
N MET A 1 -9.10 43.36 47.48
CA MET A 1 -9.56 44.75 47.25
C MET A 1 -9.97 44.89 45.77
N LYS A 2 -11.27 45.13 45.63
CA LYS A 2 -11.84 46.16 44.70
C LYS A 2 -11.50 45.95 43.21
N LYS A 3 -12.40 45.76 42.35
CA LYS A 3 -13.73 46.25 41.96
C LYS A 3 -13.76 46.21 40.43
N ARG A 4 -14.74 45.52 39.82
CA ARG A 4 -15.79 46.14 38.99
C ARG A 4 -15.27 46.99 37.80
N VAL A 5 -15.78 46.82 36.59
CA VAL A 5 -17.05 47.17 35.96
C VAL A 5 -16.99 46.64 34.53
N LEU A 6 -17.82 45.78 34.03
CA LEU A 6 -19.11 45.96 33.39
C LEU A 6 -19.18 47.09 32.33
N ALA A 7 -19.26 46.74 31.08
CA ALA A 7 -20.05 47.49 30.06
C ALA A 7 -20.39 46.62 28.86
N VAL A 8 -21.62 46.38 28.74
CA VAL A 8 -22.46 45.94 27.64
C VAL A 8 -22.51 47.03 26.57
N ILE A 9 -22.37 46.68 25.29
CA ILE A 9 -23.12 47.38 24.23
C ILE A 9 -23.53 46.39 23.16
N LEU A 10 -24.80 46.32 23.04
CA LEU A 10 -25.66 45.70 22.04
C LEU A 10 -25.59 46.50 20.72
N GLY A 11 -25.57 45.83 19.58
CA GLY A 11 -25.68 46.51 18.29
C GLY A 11 -26.02 45.49 17.20
N ALA A 12 -27.30 45.25 17.03
CA ALA A 12 -27.88 44.52 15.90
C ALA A 12 -27.90 45.43 14.68
N VAL A 13 -27.43 44.90 13.54
CA VAL A 13 -27.94 45.36 12.24
C VAL A 13 -28.12 44.15 11.32
N MET A 14 -29.36 43.77 11.10
CA MET A 14 -29.84 42.98 9.99
C MET A 14 -29.71 43.79 8.71
N THR A 15 -29.17 43.19 7.67
CA THR A 15 -29.59 43.53 6.29
C THR A 15 -29.71 42.24 5.50
N MET A 16 -30.96 41.92 5.20
CA MET A 16 -31.37 40.97 4.17
C MET A 16 -30.96 41.51 2.80
N SER A 17 -30.45 40.66 1.96
CA SER A 17 -30.57 40.79 0.51
C SER A 17 -30.82 39.39 -0.07
N LEU A 18 -32.07 39.16 -0.46
CA LEU A 18 -32.48 38.09 -1.38
C LEU A 18 -32.11 38.51 -2.80
N ALA A 19 -31.50 37.62 -3.55
CA ALA A 19 -31.63 37.43 -5.00
C ALA A 19 -31.02 36.05 -5.29
N ALA A 20 -31.76 35.03 -5.46
CA ALA A 20 -32.49 34.54 -6.61
C ALA A 20 -31.68 33.64 -7.53
N CYS A 21 -32.13 32.38 -7.58
CA CYS A 21 -32.11 31.40 -8.68
C CYS A 21 -30.79 30.84 -9.20
N GLY A 22 -30.68 29.53 -9.05
CA GLY A 22 -30.10 28.72 -10.09
C GLY A 22 -29.46 27.44 -9.62
N SER A 23 -30.17 26.35 -9.82
CA SER A 23 -29.67 24.97 -10.01
C SER A 23 -29.02 24.23 -8.84
N SER A 24 -29.73 23.21 -8.45
CA SER A 24 -29.37 22.03 -7.73
C SER A 24 -27.99 21.49 -8.13
N ASP A 25 -27.06 21.52 -7.20
CA ASP A 25 -26.08 20.47 -7.09
C ASP A 25 -25.83 20.24 -5.61
N ALA A 26 -26.27 19.09 -5.16
CA ALA A 26 -26.07 18.65 -3.82
C ALA A 26 -24.55 18.38 -3.65
N GLY A 27 -23.84 19.42 -3.25
CA GLY A 27 -22.47 19.30 -2.80
C GLY A 27 -22.41 18.37 -1.60
N LYS A 28 -22.23 17.11 -1.88
CA LYS A 28 -21.81 16.10 -0.94
C LYS A 28 -20.46 16.58 -0.42
N THR A 29 -20.46 17.12 0.78
CA THR A 29 -19.22 17.35 1.53
C THR A 29 -18.67 15.95 1.84
N SER A 30 -17.88 15.42 0.93
CA SER A 30 -17.00 14.31 1.21
C SER A 30 -16.01 14.85 2.24
N SER A 31 -16.16 14.47 3.49
CA SER A 31 -15.04 14.38 4.40
C SER A 31 -14.06 13.41 3.73
N ASP A 32 -13.05 13.97 3.08
CA ASP A 32 -11.88 13.26 2.59
C ASP A 32 -11.03 12.89 3.83
N ASP A 33 -11.50 11.93 4.59
CA ASP A 33 -10.66 11.04 5.34
C ASP A 33 -10.04 10.14 4.26
N GLY A 34 -8.89 10.57 3.72
CA GLY A 34 -8.19 9.89 2.65
C GLY A 34 -7.89 8.46 3.05
N GLU A 35 -8.81 7.56 2.73
CA GLU A 35 -8.61 6.12 2.89
C GLU A 35 -7.40 5.78 2.06
N LYS A 36 -6.28 5.44 2.73
CA LYS A 36 -5.04 5.10 2.06
C LYS A 36 -5.31 3.95 1.11
N SER A 37 -5.06 4.16 -0.16
CA SER A 37 -5.11 3.14 -1.19
C SER A 37 -3.71 2.60 -1.45
N TYR A 38 -3.59 1.29 -1.55
CA TYR A 38 -2.32 0.60 -1.76
C TYR A 38 -2.33 -0.16 -3.07
N THR A 39 -1.17 -0.24 -3.71
CA THR A 39 -0.93 -1.09 -4.87
C THR A 39 0.16 -2.10 -4.52
N ILE A 40 -0.13 -3.39 -4.59
CA ILE A 40 0.80 -4.46 -4.24
C ILE A 40 1.07 -5.33 -5.47
N GLY A 41 2.35 -5.50 -5.81
CA GLY A 41 2.79 -6.46 -6.81
C GLY A 41 3.11 -7.80 -6.17
N ILE A 42 2.53 -8.89 -6.68
CA ILE A 42 2.84 -10.25 -6.24
C ILE A 42 3.60 -10.99 -7.36
N SER A 43 4.88 -11.31 -7.09
CA SER A 43 5.72 -12.12 -7.97
C SER A 43 5.74 -13.56 -7.48
N GLN A 44 5.01 -14.44 -8.13
CA GLN A 44 5.02 -15.87 -7.84
C GLN A 44 5.91 -16.61 -8.84
N PHE A 45 6.84 -17.46 -8.35
CA PHE A 45 7.84 -18.09 -9.23
C PHE A 45 7.24 -19.11 -10.19
N ALA A 46 6.28 -19.92 -9.72
CA ALA A 46 5.66 -20.96 -10.52
C ALA A 46 4.23 -21.22 -10.08
N GLU A 47 3.44 -21.85 -10.93
CA GLU A 47 2.15 -22.44 -10.53
C GLU A 47 2.39 -23.70 -9.73
N HIS A 48 2.07 -23.65 -8.43
CA HIS A 48 2.16 -24.78 -7.53
C HIS A 48 1.29 -24.53 -6.31
N GLY A 49 0.50 -25.53 -5.91
CA GLY A 49 -0.48 -25.38 -4.83
C GLY A 49 0.09 -24.83 -3.52
N SER A 50 1.34 -25.16 -3.16
CA SER A 50 1.97 -24.57 -1.96
C SER A 50 2.26 -23.07 -2.12
N LEU A 51 2.62 -22.61 -3.33
CA LEU A 51 2.87 -21.20 -3.61
C LEU A 51 1.56 -20.42 -3.73
N ASP A 52 0.52 -21.06 -4.27
CA ASP A 52 -0.83 -20.50 -4.31
C ASP A 52 -1.37 -20.28 -2.89
N ASN A 53 -1.19 -21.26 -1.99
CA ASN A 53 -1.56 -21.11 -0.58
C ASN A 53 -0.79 -19.97 0.12
N CYS A 54 0.48 -19.77 -0.23
CA CYS A 54 1.26 -18.64 0.30
C CYS A 54 0.68 -17.29 -0.17
N ARG A 55 0.30 -17.19 -1.42
CA ARG A 55 -0.35 -15.99 -1.97
C ARG A 55 -1.70 -15.72 -1.31
N GLU A 56 -2.52 -16.74 -1.20
CA GLU A 56 -3.86 -16.65 -0.60
C GLU A 56 -3.76 -16.24 0.87
N GLY A 57 -2.87 -16.89 1.65
CA GLY A 57 -2.65 -16.54 3.05
C GLY A 57 -2.11 -15.12 3.24
N PHE A 58 -1.27 -14.63 2.33
CA PHE A 58 -0.82 -13.24 2.36
C PHE A 58 -1.98 -12.25 2.14
N LEU A 59 -2.83 -12.51 1.16
CA LEU A 59 -4.01 -11.67 0.88
C LEU A 59 -5.06 -11.74 1.99
N GLU A 60 -5.24 -12.92 2.61
CA GLU A 60 -6.15 -13.08 3.75
C GLU A 60 -5.64 -12.29 4.96
N GLY A 61 -4.34 -12.35 5.26
CA GLY A 61 -3.75 -11.54 6.33
C GLY A 61 -3.90 -10.03 6.11
N LEU A 62 -3.75 -9.54 4.88
CA LEU A 62 -4.01 -8.13 4.56
C LEU A 62 -5.48 -7.76 4.81
N LYS A 63 -6.40 -8.64 4.43
CA LYS A 63 -7.83 -8.44 4.63
C LYS A 63 -8.21 -8.40 6.12
N GLU A 64 -7.59 -9.23 6.95
CA GLU A 64 -7.78 -9.21 8.41
C GLU A 64 -7.34 -7.87 9.01
N GLU A 65 -6.33 -7.23 8.43
CA GLU A 65 -5.86 -5.88 8.82
C GLU A 65 -6.65 -4.73 8.16
N GLY A 66 -7.72 -5.06 7.43
CA GLY A 66 -8.59 -4.06 6.78
C GLY A 66 -8.07 -3.55 5.43
N ILE A 67 -7.04 -4.19 4.87
CA ILE A 67 -6.50 -3.88 3.54
C ILE A 67 -7.09 -4.89 2.55
N GLU A 68 -8.11 -4.48 1.80
CA GLU A 68 -8.94 -5.40 1.02
C GLU A 68 -9.05 -4.98 -0.45
N GLU A 69 -8.88 -5.94 -1.35
CA GLU A 69 -9.03 -5.73 -2.79
C GLU A 69 -10.43 -5.22 -3.14
N GLY A 70 -10.48 -4.19 -3.98
CA GLY A 70 -11.72 -3.52 -4.36
C GLY A 70 -12.23 -2.47 -3.36
N LYS A 71 -11.55 -2.28 -2.22
CA LYS A 71 -11.77 -1.18 -1.29
C LYS A 71 -10.59 -0.20 -1.32
N ASN A 72 -9.50 -0.58 -0.71
CA ASN A 72 -8.29 0.23 -0.55
C ASN A 72 -7.02 -0.49 -1.03
N LEU A 73 -7.17 -1.62 -1.73
CA LEU A 73 -6.07 -2.42 -2.25
C LEU A 73 -6.28 -2.72 -3.73
N THR A 74 -5.23 -2.50 -4.52
CA THR A 74 -5.05 -3.01 -5.88
C THR A 74 -3.96 -4.07 -5.86
N VAL A 75 -4.23 -5.26 -6.37
CA VAL A 75 -3.27 -6.36 -6.42
C VAL A 75 -2.93 -6.69 -7.87
N GLU A 76 -1.65 -6.75 -8.18
CA GLU A 76 -1.16 -7.24 -9.46
C GLU A 76 -0.39 -8.53 -9.25
N VAL A 77 -0.96 -9.67 -9.66
CA VAL A 77 -0.33 -10.98 -9.56
C VAL A 77 0.32 -11.36 -10.88
N LYS A 78 1.61 -11.66 -10.84
CA LYS A 78 2.37 -12.16 -12.00
C LYS A 78 3.09 -13.46 -11.67
N ASN A 79 3.06 -14.41 -12.62
CA ASN A 79 3.72 -15.70 -12.49
C ASN A 79 4.93 -15.77 -13.42
N ALA A 80 6.07 -16.17 -12.87
CA ALA A 80 7.32 -16.25 -13.62
C ALA A 80 7.50 -17.54 -14.42
N ALA A 81 6.54 -18.47 -14.36
CA ALA A 81 6.57 -19.75 -15.07
C ALA A 81 7.88 -20.55 -14.85
N ALA A 82 8.43 -20.49 -13.64
CA ALA A 82 9.70 -21.08 -13.23
C ALA A 82 10.93 -20.55 -14.00
N ASP A 83 10.82 -19.37 -14.63
CA ASP A 83 11.91 -18.73 -15.34
C ASP A 83 12.46 -17.53 -14.57
N GLN A 84 13.77 -17.51 -14.31
CA GLN A 84 14.43 -16.46 -13.54
C GLN A 84 14.48 -15.11 -14.29
N GLY A 85 14.59 -15.15 -15.62
CA GLY A 85 14.56 -13.95 -16.46
C GLY A 85 13.20 -13.28 -16.39
N THR A 86 12.14 -14.06 -16.46
CA THR A 86 10.76 -13.58 -16.32
C THR A 86 10.52 -13.06 -14.90
N ALA A 87 11.01 -13.72 -13.85
CA ALA A 87 10.91 -13.23 -12.48
C ALA A 87 11.57 -11.84 -12.32
N LYS A 88 12.74 -11.65 -12.96
CA LYS A 88 13.40 -10.35 -12.98
C LYS A 88 12.58 -9.29 -13.73
N GLN A 89 12.06 -9.61 -14.92
CA GLN A 89 11.22 -8.68 -15.69
C GLN A 89 9.96 -8.26 -14.93
N ILE A 90 9.32 -9.20 -14.22
CA ILE A 90 8.17 -8.93 -13.35
C ILE A 90 8.55 -7.93 -12.27
N SER A 91 9.67 -8.19 -11.60
CA SER A 91 10.14 -7.34 -10.50
C SER A 91 10.55 -5.95 -10.97
N ASP A 92 11.23 -5.84 -12.10
CA ASP A 92 11.57 -4.57 -12.73
C ASP A 92 10.30 -3.77 -13.11
N GLY A 93 9.25 -4.48 -13.59
CA GLY A 93 7.94 -3.90 -13.90
C GLY A 93 7.31 -3.27 -12.66
N PHE A 94 7.21 -4.01 -11.55
CA PHE A 94 6.64 -3.50 -10.30
C PHE A 94 7.38 -2.28 -9.76
N VAL A 95 8.71 -2.25 -9.88
CA VAL A 95 9.51 -1.08 -9.48
C VAL A 95 9.24 0.12 -10.40
N SER A 96 9.14 -0.12 -11.71
CA SER A 96 8.78 0.92 -12.69
C SER A 96 7.39 1.49 -12.47
N ASP A 97 6.42 0.64 -12.12
CA ASP A 97 5.04 1.00 -11.86
C ASP A 97 4.86 1.64 -10.47
N LYS A 98 5.93 1.65 -9.65
CA LYS A 98 5.98 2.25 -8.31
C LYS A 98 4.90 1.68 -7.38
N VAL A 99 4.79 0.37 -7.36
CA VAL A 99 3.91 -0.29 -6.38
C VAL A 99 4.35 0.05 -4.95
N ASP A 100 3.43 0.03 -3.99
CA ASP A 100 3.73 0.36 -2.60
C ASP A 100 4.47 -0.75 -1.86
N LEU A 101 4.34 -2.01 -2.36
CA LEU A 101 5.01 -3.19 -1.80
C LEU A 101 5.11 -4.28 -2.86
N VAL A 102 6.20 -5.04 -2.83
CA VAL A 102 6.33 -6.29 -3.60
C VAL A 102 6.27 -7.48 -2.65
N CYS A 103 5.33 -8.40 -2.88
CA CYS A 103 5.31 -9.71 -2.25
C CYS A 103 5.92 -10.74 -3.22
N ALA A 104 7.02 -11.35 -2.82
CA ALA A 104 7.75 -12.30 -3.66
C ALA A 104 7.64 -13.72 -3.09
N ILE A 105 7.16 -14.66 -3.91
CA ILE A 105 6.87 -16.03 -3.50
C ILE A 105 7.86 -16.98 -4.14
N ALA A 106 8.63 -17.65 -3.32
CA ALA A 106 9.78 -18.53 -3.58
C ALA A 106 11.11 -17.78 -3.77
N THR A 107 12.22 -18.48 -3.47
CA THR A 107 13.58 -17.92 -3.47
C THR A 107 13.94 -17.16 -4.74
N PRO A 108 13.71 -17.67 -5.98
CA PRO A 108 14.12 -16.93 -7.18
C PRO A 108 13.35 -15.62 -7.37
N SER A 109 12.04 -15.61 -7.08
CA SER A 109 11.23 -14.38 -7.12
C SER A 109 11.67 -13.38 -6.05
N ALA A 110 11.99 -13.85 -4.83
CA ALA A 110 12.46 -12.99 -3.76
C ALA A 110 13.80 -12.34 -4.08
N GLN A 111 14.75 -13.09 -4.65
CA GLN A 111 16.04 -12.56 -5.10
C GLN A 111 15.87 -11.54 -6.23
N ALA A 112 14.99 -11.83 -7.20
CA ALA A 112 14.69 -10.92 -8.30
C ALA A 112 14.08 -9.62 -7.78
N ALA A 113 13.07 -9.69 -6.91
CA ALA A 113 12.41 -8.55 -6.31
C ALA A 113 13.38 -7.68 -5.50
N TYR A 114 14.18 -8.29 -4.64
CA TYR A 114 15.19 -7.58 -3.87
C TYR A 114 16.19 -6.84 -4.75
N ASN A 115 16.76 -7.54 -5.75
CA ASN A 115 17.74 -6.94 -6.65
C ASN A 115 17.16 -5.78 -7.48
N SER A 116 15.89 -5.88 -7.90
CA SER A 116 15.22 -4.80 -8.64
C SER A 116 14.87 -3.61 -7.75
N ALA A 117 14.46 -3.86 -6.51
CA ALA A 117 13.99 -2.83 -5.58
C ALA A 117 15.11 -2.20 -4.72
N MET A 118 16.34 -2.74 -4.73
CA MET A 118 17.43 -2.33 -3.81
C MET A 118 17.83 -0.85 -3.88
N ASN A 119 17.53 -0.16 -4.97
CA ASN A 119 17.77 1.28 -5.15
C ASN A 119 16.47 2.10 -5.15
N SER A 120 15.41 1.55 -4.62
CA SER A 120 14.10 2.20 -4.45
C SER A 120 13.67 2.14 -2.99
N ASP A 121 12.62 2.90 -2.66
CA ASP A 121 12.00 2.86 -1.33
C ASP A 121 10.90 1.79 -1.22
N ILE A 122 10.74 0.94 -2.25
CA ILE A 122 9.70 -0.08 -2.28
C ILE A 122 10.12 -1.25 -1.39
N PRO A 123 9.36 -1.56 -0.33
CA PRO A 123 9.63 -2.70 0.52
C PRO A 123 9.32 -4.02 -0.20
N VAL A 124 10.11 -5.04 0.10
CA VAL A 124 9.91 -6.40 -0.41
C VAL A 124 9.61 -7.32 0.75
N VAL A 125 8.46 -7.97 0.71
CA VAL A 125 8.11 -9.08 1.61
C VAL A 125 8.26 -10.38 0.85
N TYR A 126 8.83 -11.39 1.47
CA TYR A 126 8.99 -12.68 0.82
C TYR A 126 8.41 -13.83 1.65
N THR A 127 8.00 -14.88 0.97
CA THR A 127 7.54 -16.14 1.58
C THR A 127 8.05 -17.32 0.77
N ALA A 128 7.99 -18.53 1.35
CA ALA A 128 8.48 -19.78 0.73
C ALA A 128 9.97 -19.70 0.32
N VAL A 129 10.79 -18.99 1.09
CA VAL A 129 12.25 -18.92 0.92
C VAL A 129 12.89 -19.91 1.90
N THR A 130 13.65 -20.87 1.36
CA THR A 130 14.22 -21.97 2.16
C THR A 130 15.32 -21.48 3.11
N ASP A 131 16.21 -20.63 2.60
CA ASP A 131 17.33 -20.07 3.36
C ASP A 131 17.55 -18.60 2.95
N PRO A 132 17.02 -17.66 3.74
CA PRO A 132 17.14 -16.23 3.42
C PRO A 132 18.59 -15.72 3.47
N VAL A 133 19.44 -16.31 4.29
CA VAL A 133 20.85 -15.90 4.39
C VAL A 133 21.63 -16.34 3.15
N ALA A 134 21.50 -17.62 2.76
CA ALA A 134 22.10 -18.11 1.52
C ALA A 134 21.55 -17.39 0.27
N ALA A 135 20.28 -16.97 0.31
CA ALA A 135 19.65 -16.17 -0.75
C ALA A 135 20.07 -14.69 -0.71
N LYS A 136 20.83 -14.25 0.29
CA LYS A 136 21.25 -12.84 0.51
C LYS A 136 20.08 -11.87 0.74
N LEU A 137 18.99 -12.36 1.26
CA LEU A 137 17.82 -11.58 1.67
C LEU A 137 17.86 -11.21 3.16
N ALA A 138 18.68 -11.94 3.94
CA ALA A 138 18.96 -11.66 5.33
C ALA A 138 20.46 -11.75 5.59
N LYS A 139 20.92 -11.11 6.66
CA LYS A 139 22.26 -11.22 7.19
C LYS A 139 22.38 -12.46 8.09
N GLU A 140 23.61 -12.83 8.47
CA GLU A 140 23.86 -13.99 9.36
C GLU A 140 23.17 -13.86 10.74
N ASP A 141 22.93 -12.65 11.20
CA ASP A 141 22.20 -12.36 12.45
C ASP A 141 20.66 -12.40 12.30
N GLY A 142 20.16 -12.75 11.11
CA GLY A 142 18.74 -12.81 10.78
C GLY A 142 18.09 -11.48 10.47
N THR A 143 18.84 -10.37 10.51
CA THR A 143 18.26 -9.06 10.12
C THR A 143 18.15 -8.93 8.60
N PRO A 144 17.21 -8.11 8.09
CA PRO A 144 17.06 -7.86 6.65
C PRO A 144 18.36 -7.39 5.98
N ALA A 145 18.58 -7.81 4.74
CA ALA A 145 19.74 -7.37 3.97
C ALA A 145 19.58 -5.95 3.40
N GLY A 146 18.38 -5.42 3.39
CA GLY A 146 18.04 -4.09 2.88
C GLY A 146 16.56 -3.78 3.09
N ASN A 147 15.84 -3.47 2.03
CA ASN A 147 14.40 -3.21 2.02
C ASN A 147 13.53 -4.48 1.93
N VAL A 148 14.00 -5.59 2.44
CA VAL A 148 13.28 -6.88 2.52
C VAL A 148 12.84 -7.18 3.93
#